data_8f8cd4a78f6b044430eec3c5c6e38d44
#
_entry.id   8f8cd4a78f6b044430eec3c5c6e38d44
#
_cell.length_a   1.000
_cell.length_b   1.000
_cell.length_c   1.000
_cell.angle_alpha   90.00
_cell.angle_beta   90.00
_cell.angle_gamma   90.00
#
_symmetry.space_group_name_H-M   'P 1'
#
loop_
_entity.id
_entity.type
_entity.pdbx_description
1 polymer ?
#
loop_
_entity_poly.entity_id
_entity_poly.type
_entity_poly.pdbx_seq_one_letter_code
_entity_poly.pdbx_strand_id
1 'polypeptide(L)'
;LGTLVAFLALVAALSLAVGVRALSPAEVWHGLFAAPDSDQRLTEIRLIVQTVRVPRTVLAIVAGIALGVGGALIQGYTRNPIADTGLLGVNSGASFAVVSAIAVFGLTNPFHYVWFAFVGAAVAGVVVFGLASIGRGAGNPLTLALAGQGITVFLMAMTTAVALTDQKSLNALRFFSAGSVAGVGFDVIWPVTGFIGVGLLLALSALPSLNLLNLGDDVARGLGVNIVLSRAVGIVAITLLAGAATAACGPIAFLGLMVAHVARYMTGPDYRWLVPYAGLLGAVILLACDIVGRLVVRPGELEPGVVVALIGAPFFAVLVWRGKFKSA
;
A
#
# COMPACT_ATOMS: atom_id res chain seq x y z
N LEU A 1 3.71 -21.41 -0.37
CA LEU A 1 3.58 -20.36 -1.37
C LEU A 1 2.49 -20.71 -2.39
N GLY A 2 2.51 -21.91 -3.00
CA GLY A 2 1.50 -22.36 -3.96
C GLY A 2 0.06 -22.28 -3.45
N THR A 3 -0.17 -22.66 -2.21
CA THR A 3 -1.49 -22.55 -1.55
C THR A 3 -1.98 -21.10 -1.46
N LEU A 4 -1.10 -20.16 -1.15
CA LEU A 4 -1.44 -18.72 -1.11
C LEU A 4 -1.74 -18.18 -2.49
N VAL A 5 -1.01 -18.60 -3.51
CA VAL A 5 -1.29 -18.21 -4.91
C VAL A 5 -2.65 -18.75 -5.36
N ALA A 6 -2.96 -20.02 -5.06
CA ALA A 6 -4.28 -20.60 -5.35
C ALA A 6 -5.41 -19.87 -4.60
N PHE A 7 -5.17 -19.49 -3.34
CA PHE A 7 -6.13 -18.74 -2.54
C PHE A 7 -6.32 -17.30 -3.09
N LEU A 8 -5.26 -16.64 -3.51
CA LEU A 8 -5.34 -15.33 -4.18
C LEU A 8 -6.16 -15.43 -5.47
N ALA A 9 -5.94 -16.46 -6.28
CA ALA A 9 -6.72 -16.67 -7.50
C ALA A 9 -8.22 -16.89 -7.21
N LEU A 10 -8.54 -17.64 -6.14
CA LEU A 10 -9.92 -17.83 -5.68
C LEU A 10 -10.55 -16.48 -5.25
N VAL A 11 -9.85 -15.70 -4.42
CA VAL A 11 -10.35 -14.39 -3.95
C VAL A 11 -10.49 -13.41 -5.12
N ALA A 12 -9.59 -13.45 -6.11
CA ALA A 12 -9.69 -12.65 -7.33
C ALA A 12 -10.93 -13.03 -8.16
N ALA A 13 -11.19 -14.32 -8.33
CA ALA A 13 -12.42 -14.79 -9.00
C ALA A 13 -13.68 -14.34 -8.25
N LEU A 14 -13.69 -14.41 -6.91
CA LEU A 14 -14.78 -13.90 -6.08
C LEU A 14 -14.95 -12.38 -6.23
N SER A 15 -13.86 -11.61 -6.32
CA SER A 15 -13.91 -10.17 -6.54
C SER A 15 -14.57 -9.80 -7.87
N LEU A 16 -14.38 -10.61 -8.91
CA LEU A 16 -15.04 -10.42 -10.21
C LEU A 16 -16.55 -10.79 -10.16
N ALA A 17 -16.94 -11.74 -9.34
CA ALA A 17 -18.33 -12.20 -9.22
C ALA A 17 -19.15 -11.33 -8.27
N VAL A 18 -18.55 -10.89 -7.15
CA VAL A 18 -19.21 -10.17 -6.06
C VAL A 18 -19.15 -8.66 -6.26
N GLY A 19 -20.27 -7.98 -6.11
CA GLY A 19 -20.40 -6.52 -6.17
C GLY A 19 -21.81 -6.11 -5.73
N VAL A 20 -22.17 -4.83 -5.95
CA VAL A 20 -23.54 -4.32 -5.73
C VAL A 20 -24.54 -5.19 -6.48
N ARG A 21 -24.23 -5.52 -7.75
CA ARG A 21 -24.93 -6.55 -8.53
C ARG A 21 -24.09 -7.82 -8.54
N ALA A 22 -24.60 -8.93 -7.99
CA ALA A 22 -23.96 -10.22 -8.09
C ALA A 22 -24.03 -10.73 -9.53
N LEU A 23 -22.90 -11.24 -10.05
CA LEU A 23 -22.82 -11.87 -11.37
C LEU A 23 -22.56 -13.37 -11.18
N SER A 24 -23.23 -14.19 -11.98
CA SER A 24 -22.94 -15.60 -12.04
C SER A 24 -21.56 -15.87 -12.66
N PRO A 25 -20.91 -17.02 -12.38
CA PRO A 25 -19.65 -17.38 -13.02
C PRO A 25 -19.69 -17.36 -14.55
N ALA A 26 -20.82 -17.73 -15.14
CA ALA A 26 -21.03 -17.68 -16.59
C ALA A 26 -21.06 -16.23 -17.11
N GLU A 27 -21.73 -15.32 -16.40
CA GLU A 27 -21.75 -13.89 -16.75
C GLU A 27 -20.36 -13.25 -16.63
N VAL A 28 -19.58 -13.61 -15.60
CA VAL A 28 -18.19 -13.16 -15.46
C VAL A 28 -17.33 -13.68 -16.62
N TRP A 29 -17.48 -14.95 -16.99
CA TRP A 29 -16.76 -15.53 -18.12
C TRP A 29 -17.09 -14.82 -19.44
N HIS A 30 -18.39 -14.62 -19.69
CA HIS A 30 -18.86 -13.85 -20.85
C HIS A 30 -18.30 -12.42 -20.84
N GLY A 31 -18.35 -11.72 -19.71
CA GLY A 31 -17.82 -10.37 -19.56
C GLY A 31 -16.33 -10.26 -19.84
N LEU A 32 -15.54 -11.32 -19.52
CA LEU A 32 -14.10 -11.34 -19.75
C LEU A 32 -13.72 -11.65 -21.20
N PHE A 33 -14.36 -12.64 -21.82
CA PHE A 33 -13.86 -13.30 -23.03
C PHE A 33 -14.80 -13.26 -24.24
N ALA A 34 -16.11 -12.98 -24.06
CA ALA A 34 -17.04 -12.95 -25.19
C ALA A 34 -16.81 -11.72 -26.10
N ALA A 35 -17.04 -11.93 -27.39
CA ALA A 35 -17.09 -10.87 -28.36
C ALA A 35 -18.28 -9.91 -28.08
N PRO A 36 -18.26 -8.66 -28.61
CA PRO A 36 -19.43 -7.79 -28.54
C PRO A 36 -20.66 -8.51 -29.09
N ASP A 37 -21.72 -8.54 -28.30
CA ASP A 37 -22.99 -9.16 -28.66
C ASP A 37 -24.04 -8.07 -28.94
N SER A 38 -25.06 -8.42 -29.69
CA SER A 38 -26.24 -7.57 -29.94
C SER A 38 -27.17 -7.52 -28.70
N ASP A 39 -27.01 -8.43 -27.74
CA ASP A 39 -27.76 -8.42 -26.47
C ASP A 39 -27.24 -7.32 -25.56
N GLN A 40 -28.10 -6.33 -25.30
CA GLN A 40 -27.82 -5.18 -24.46
C GLN A 40 -27.39 -5.59 -23.04
N ARG A 41 -28.02 -6.63 -22.49
CA ARG A 41 -27.66 -7.16 -21.14
C ARG A 41 -26.23 -7.69 -21.09
N LEU A 42 -25.80 -8.45 -22.09
CA LEU A 42 -24.44 -8.99 -22.17
C LEU A 42 -23.41 -7.88 -22.37
N THR A 43 -23.76 -6.85 -23.12
CA THR A 43 -22.92 -5.65 -23.30
C THR A 43 -22.75 -4.89 -21.99
N GLU A 44 -23.82 -4.70 -21.20
CA GLU A 44 -23.72 -4.08 -19.86
C GLU A 44 -22.82 -4.90 -18.91
N ILE A 45 -23.00 -6.23 -18.88
CA ILE A 45 -22.18 -7.12 -18.04
C ILE A 45 -20.71 -7.01 -18.43
N ARG A 46 -20.40 -6.99 -19.72
CA ARG A 46 -19.05 -6.81 -20.22
C ARG A 46 -18.44 -5.48 -19.78
N LEU A 47 -19.16 -4.39 -19.91
CA LEU A 47 -18.71 -3.08 -19.44
C LEU A 47 -18.41 -3.11 -17.93
N ILE A 48 -19.32 -3.64 -17.11
CA ILE A 48 -19.11 -3.74 -15.66
C ILE A 48 -17.86 -4.55 -15.35
N VAL A 49 -17.68 -5.70 -16.00
CA VAL A 49 -16.54 -6.58 -15.74
C VAL A 49 -15.23 -5.93 -16.18
N GLN A 50 -15.15 -5.43 -17.42
CA GLN A 50 -13.89 -4.96 -18.00
C GLN A 50 -13.49 -3.56 -17.53
N THR A 51 -14.45 -2.65 -17.29
CA THR A 51 -14.12 -1.25 -16.94
C THR A 51 -14.17 -0.96 -15.44
N VAL A 52 -14.85 -1.80 -14.65
CA VAL A 52 -14.97 -1.58 -13.20
C VAL A 52 -14.30 -2.67 -12.40
N ARG A 53 -14.67 -3.96 -12.62
CA ARG A 53 -14.22 -5.03 -11.73
C ARG A 53 -12.79 -5.50 -11.97
N VAL A 54 -12.39 -5.62 -13.23
CA VAL A 54 -11.03 -6.06 -13.57
C VAL A 54 -10.00 -5.02 -13.12
N PRO A 55 -10.12 -3.71 -13.45
CA PRO A 55 -9.19 -2.70 -12.97
C PRO A 55 -9.11 -2.66 -11.43
N ARG A 56 -10.27 -2.69 -10.76
CA ARG A 56 -10.36 -2.69 -9.29
C ARG A 56 -9.65 -3.89 -8.66
N THR A 57 -9.87 -5.10 -9.21
CA THR A 57 -9.24 -6.34 -8.74
C THR A 57 -7.72 -6.30 -8.97
N VAL A 58 -7.27 -5.87 -10.14
CA VAL A 58 -5.84 -5.73 -10.47
C VAL A 58 -5.18 -4.72 -9.54
N LEU A 59 -5.79 -3.56 -9.35
CA LEU A 59 -5.25 -2.52 -8.47
C LEU A 59 -5.16 -3.02 -7.01
N ALA A 60 -6.17 -3.70 -6.50
CA ALA A 60 -6.15 -4.27 -5.15
C ALA A 60 -5.02 -5.30 -4.97
N ILE A 61 -4.77 -6.15 -5.98
CA ILE A 61 -3.67 -7.11 -5.96
C ILE A 61 -2.32 -6.38 -5.95
N VAL A 62 -2.10 -5.47 -6.89
CA VAL A 62 -0.82 -4.77 -7.07
C VAL A 62 -0.50 -3.88 -5.86
N ALA A 63 -1.49 -3.10 -5.39
CA ALA A 63 -1.33 -2.26 -4.20
C ALA A 63 -1.15 -3.10 -2.93
N GLY A 64 -1.89 -4.20 -2.79
CA GLY A 64 -1.75 -5.13 -1.67
C GLY A 64 -0.35 -5.76 -1.60
N ILE A 65 0.21 -6.19 -2.75
CA ILE A 65 1.60 -6.67 -2.83
C ILE A 65 2.56 -5.58 -2.38
N ALA A 66 2.41 -4.36 -2.92
CA ALA A 66 3.30 -3.24 -2.64
C ALA A 66 3.30 -2.87 -1.15
N LEU A 67 2.12 -2.73 -0.55
CA LEU A 67 1.98 -2.38 0.87
C LEU A 67 2.44 -3.52 1.79
N GLY A 68 2.18 -4.78 1.43
CA GLY A 68 2.65 -5.94 2.18
C GLY A 68 4.18 -6.05 2.19
N VAL A 69 4.82 -5.94 1.03
CA VAL A 69 6.27 -5.93 0.90
C VAL A 69 6.88 -4.70 1.59
N GLY A 70 6.33 -3.51 1.35
CA GLY A 70 6.78 -2.27 2.00
C GLY A 70 6.71 -2.36 3.53
N GLY A 71 5.63 -2.94 4.06
CA GLY A 71 5.47 -3.20 5.50
C GLY A 71 6.52 -4.18 6.06
N ALA A 72 6.83 -5.24 5.35
CA ALA A 72 7.88 -6.18 5.75
C ALA A 72 9.27 -5.51 5.76
N LEU A 73 9.58 -4.72 4.74
CA LEU A 73 10.85 -4.01 4.64
C LEU A 73 11.03 -2.97 5.74
N ILE A 74 10.02 -2.11 5.98
CA ILE A 74 10.14 -1.04 7.00
C ILE A 74 10.34 -1.65 8.39
N GLN A 75 9.66 -2.75 8.73
CA GLN A 75 9.88 -3.46 9.98
C GLN A 75 11.31 -3.99 10.10
N GLY A 76 11.88 -4.52 9.00
CA GLY A 76 13.26 -5.01 8.96
C GLY A 76 14.29 -3.90 9.13
N TYR A 77 14.17 -2.83 8.36
CA TYR A 77 15.13 -1.71 8.43
C TYR A 77 15.05 -0.90 9.71
N THR A 78 13.88 -0.80 10.32
CA THR A 78 13.71 -0.13 11.62
C THR A 78 13.92 -1.06 12.80
N ARG A 79 14.05 -2.37 12.57
CA ARG A 79 14.05 -3.41 13.62
C ARG A 79 12.90 -3.23 14.62
N ASN A 80 11.79 -2.75 14.10
CA ASN A 80 10.60 -2.47 14.89
C ASN A 80 9.40 -3.23 14.30
N PRO A 81 8.88 -4.25 14.99
CA PRO A 81 7.76 -5.07 14.48
C PRO A 81 6.45 -4.31 14.36
N ILE A 82 6.35 -3.10 14.93
CA ILE A 82 5.18 -2.23 14.85
C ILE A 82 5.35 -1.09 13.85
N ALA A 83 6.44 -1.07 13.10
CA ALA A 83 6.65 -0.06 12.06
C ALA A 83 5.66 -0.27 10.90
N ASP A 84 5.15 0.84 10.40
CA ASP A 84 4.31 0.90 9.20
C ASP A 84 4.93 1.84 8.16
N THR A 85 4.56 1.68 6.89
CA THR A 85 5.07 2.50 5.77
C THR A 85 4.80 3.99 5.96
N GLY A 86 3.75 4.34 6.71
CA GLY A 86 3.43 5.71 7.10
C GLY A 86 4.53 6.42 7.92
N LEU A 87 5.42 5.67 8.59
CA LEU A 87 6.55 6.24 9.34
C LEU A 87 7.54 7.03 8.48
N LEU A 88 7.57 6.82 7.16
CA LEU A 88 8.40 7.61 6.25
C LEU A 88 7.71 8.90 5.78
N GLY A 89 6.54 9.24 6.30
CA GLY A 89 5.77 10.41 5.84
C GLY A 89 5.19 10.29 4.43
N VAL A 90 5.32 9.14 3.79
CA VAL A 90 4.90 8.87 2.40
C VAL A 90 3.42 9.17 2.21
N ASN A 91 2.58 8.67 3.11
CA ASN A 91 1.13 8.87 3.06
C ASN A 91 0.74 10.35 3.21
N SER A 92 1.37 11.05 4.16
CA SER A 92 1.10 12.48 4.42
C SER A 92 1.62 13.36 3.29
N GLY A 93 2.78 13.01 2.69
CA GLY A 93 3.32 13.67 1.51
C GLY A 93 2.40 13.54 0.30
N ALA A 94 1.88 12.35 0.05
CA ALA A 94 0.91 12.10 -1.00
C ALA A 94 -0.37 12.92 -0.78
N SER A 95 -0.94 12.89 0.43
CA SER A 95 -2.17 13.62 0.77
C SER A 95 -1.99 15.14 0.61
N PHE A 96 -0.88 15.68 1.10
CA PHE A 96 -0.57 17.11 0.96
C PHE A 96 -0.46 17.53 -0.50
N ALA A 97 0.25 16.74 -1.31
CA ALA A 97 0.44 17.05 -2.72
C ALA A 97 -0.87 16.98 -3.52
N VAL A 98 -1.73 15.97 -3.25
CA VAL A 98 -3.06 15.85 -3.89
C VAL A 98 -3.94 17.05 -3.55
N VAL A 99 -4.09 17.36 -2.27
CA VAL A 99 -4.95 18.47 -1.82
C VAL A 99 -4.44 19.80 -2.36
N SER A 100 -3.11 20.02 -2.35
CA SER A 100 -2.50 21.22 -2.93
C SER A 100 -2.69 21.30 -4.44
N ALA A 101 -2.57 20.19 -5.17
CA ALA A 101 -2.81 20.14 -6.62
C ALA A 101 -4.26 20.50 -6.97
N ILE A 102 -5.22 20.04 -6.17
CA ILE A 102 -6.64 20.38 -6.37
C ILE A 102 -6.91 21.84 -6.03
N ALA A 103 -6.37 22.34 -4.91
CA ALA A 103 -6.57 23.73 -4.47
C ALA A 103 -5.96 24.75 -5.45
N VAL A 104 -4.75 24.49 -5.95
CA VAL A 104 -3.99 25.45 -6.78
C VAL A 104 -4.32 25.33 -8.25
N PHE A 105 -4.46 24.09 -8.78
CA PHE A 105 -4.63 23.83 -10.21
C PHE A 105 -6.05 23.37 -10.58
N GLY A 106 -6.92 23.10 -9.60
CA GLY A 106 -8.29 22.61 -9.86
C GLY A 106 -8.36 21.18 -10.41
N LEU A 107 -7.32 20.38 -10.20
CA LEU A 107 -7.18 19.03 -10.76
C LEU A 107 -8.07 18.05 -10.00
N THR A 108 -9.24 17.73 -10.53
CA THR A 108 -10.21 16.79 -9.90
C THR A 108 -10.14 15.37 -10.48
N ASN A 109 -9.47 15.18 -11.63
CA ASN A 109 -9.33 13.87 -12.26
C ASN A 109 -8.21 13.07 -11.61
N PRO A 110 -8.46 11.81 -11.17
CA PRO A 110 -7.46 10.92 -10.58
C PRO A 110 -6.18 10.76 -11.39
N PHE A 111 -6.28 10.67 -12.70
CA PHE A 111 -5.13 10.57 -13.61
C PHE A 111 -4.14 11.73 -13.47
N HIS A 112 -4.63 12.94 -13.18
CA HIS A 112 -3.77 14.10 -13.04
C HIS A 112 -3.15 14.21 -11.66
N TYR A 113 -3.94 14.02 -10.58
CA TYR A 113 -3.41 14.21 -9.24
C TYR A 113 -2.58 13.02 -8.70
N VAL A 114 -2.68 11.82 -9.31
CA VAL A 114 -1.85 10.66 -8.91
C VAL A 114 -0.36 10.95 -9.01
N TRP A 115 0.05 11.71 -10.02
CA TRP A 115 1.44 12.11 -10.19
C TRP A 115 1.92 13.05 -9.08
N PHE A 116 1.07 13.98 -8.66
CA PHE A 116 1.35 14.85 -7.51
C PHE A 116 1.45 14.01 -6.23
N ALA A 117 0.53 13.06 -6.03
CA ALA A 117 0.59 12.14 -4.90
C ALA A 117 1.91 11.36 -4.86
N PHE A 118 2.34 10.83 -5.99
CA PHE A 118 3.61 10.09 -6.10
C PHE A 118 4.82 10.96 -5.81
N VAL A 119 4.87 12.17 -6.40
CA VAL A 119 5.96 13.13 -6.14
C VAL A 119 5.96 13.56 -4.68
N GLY A 120 4.79 13.88 -4.10
CA GLY A 120 4.67 14.23 -2.69
C GLY A 120 5.13 13.13 -1.75
N ALA A 121 4.79 11.88 -2.05
CA ALA A 121 5.26 10.70 -1.34
C ALA A 121 6.78 10.55 -1.41
N ALA A 122 7.35 10.69 -2.61
CA ALA A 122 8.79 10.59 -2.85
C ALA A 122 9.56 11.71 -2.14
N VAL A 123 9.11 12.96 -2.24
CA VAL A 123 9.73 14.12 -1.57
C VAL A 123 9.70 13.93 -0.06
N ALA A 124 8.56 13.52 0.52
CA ALA A 124 8.47 13.27 1.95
C ALA A 124 9.45 12.17 2.40
N GLY A 125 9.53 11.06 1.68
CA GLY A 125 10.48 9.99 1.95
C GLY A 125 11.94 10.45 1.89
N VAL A 126 12.32 11.23 0.87
CA VAL A 126 13.66 11.79 0.73
C VAL A 126 13.98 12.76 1.87
N VAL A 127 13.05 13.64 2.23
CA VAL A 127 13.24 14.61 3.34
C VAL A 127 13.40 13.87 4.66
N VAL A 128 12.55 12.88 4.96
CA VAL A 128 12.65 12.07 6.18
C VAL A 128 13.98 11.34 6.25
N PHE A 129 14.41 10.72 5.15
CA PHE A 129 15.71 10.03 5.09
C PHE A 129 16.87 11.01 5.24
N GLY A 130 16.80 12.16 4.56
CA GLY A 130 17.82 13.22 4.67
C GLY A 130 17.96 13.69 6.11
N LEU A 131 16.86 14.03 6.79
CA LEU A 131 16.87 14.44 8.19
C LEU A 131 17.42 13.35 9.12
N ALA A 132 17.04 12.08 8.89
CA ALA A 132 17.53 10.96 9.67
C ALA A 132 19.02 10.64 9.43
N SER A 133 19.59 11.15 8.34
CA SER A 133 21.00 10.96 7.97
C SER A 133 21.94 12.05 8.52
N ILE A 134 21.39 13.10 9.13
CA ILE A 134 22.16 14.24 9.66
C ILE A 134 22.43 14.06 11.16
N GLY A 135 23.63 14.40 11.60
CA GLY A 135 24.01 14.47 13.02
C GLY A 135 24.55 13.17 13.62
N ARG A 136 24.73 13.18 14.95
CA ARG A 136 25.33 12.07 15.71
C ARG A 136 24.47 10.80 15.77
N GLY A 137 23.20 10.89 15.39
CA GLY A 137 22.27 9.76 15.30
C GLY A 137 22.06 9.25 13.88
N ALA A 138 22.93 9.61 12.92
CA ALA A 138 22.79 9.23 11.51
C ALA A 138 22.66 7.71 11.34
N GLY A 139 21.58 7.29 10.68
CA GLY A 139 21.29 5.88 10.43
C GLY A 139 20.67 5.12 11.62
N ASN A 140 20.37 5.79 12.75
CA ASN A 140 19.64 5.13 13.85
C ASN A 140 18.14 4.96 13.47
N PRO A 141 17.56 3.76 13.61
CA PRO A 141 16.14 3.53 13.37
C PRO A 141 15.20 4.46 14.15
N LEU A 142 15.56 4.82 15.37
CA LEU A 142 14.79 5.76 16.19
C LEU A 142 14.76 7.17 15.58
N THR A 143 15.90 7.66 15.08
CA THR A 143 15.99 8.97 14.42
C THR A 143 15.13 9.00 13.16
N LEU A 144 15.11 7.90 12.39
CA LEU A 144 14.24 7.76 11.20
C LEU A 144 12.75 7.83 11.59
N ALA A 145 12.34 7.12 12.63
CA ALA A 145 10.97 7.12 13.10
C ALA A 145 10.53 8.50 13.62
N LEU A 146 11.38 9.19 14.39
CA LEU A 146 11.07 10.52 14.92
C LEU A 146 11.02 11.58 13.81
N ALA A 147 11.96 11.56 12.85
CA ALA A 147 11.94 12.44 11.70
C ALA A 147 10.67 12.22 10.85
N GLY A 148 10.33 10.96 10.59
CA GLY A 148 9.13 10.60 9.85
C GLY A 148 7.85 11.05 10.54
N GLN A 149 7.75 10.86 11.86
CA GLN A 149 6.59 11.32 12.62
C GLN A 149 6.48 12.85 12.64
N GLY A 150 7.59 13.57 12.79
CA GLY A 150 7.61 15.02 12.74
C GLY A 150 7.13 15.56 11.38
N ILE A 151 7.64 15.02 10.29
CA ILE A 151 7.21 15.38 8.92
C ILE A 151 5.75 15.00 8.69
N THR A 152 5.30 13.84 9.19
CA THR A 152 3.90 13.42 9.08
C THR A 152 2.96 14.43 9.74
N VAL A 153 3.22 14.83 10.98
CA VAL A 153 2.39 15.81 11.71
C VAL A 153 2.42 17.17 11.01
N PHE A 154 3.58 17.63 10.56
CA PHE A 154 3.72 18.89 9.82
C PHE A 154 2.88 18.86 8.53
N LEU A 155 3.06 17.83 7.70
CA LEU A 155 2.32 17.70 6.44
C LEU A 155 0.81 17.53 6.65
N MET A 156 0.37 16.83 7.69
CA MET A 156 -1.05 16.72 8.04
C MET A 156 -1.63 18.09 8.43
N ALA A 157 -0.91 18.91 9.21
CA ALA A 157 -1.34 20.27 9.54
C ALA A 157 -1.46 21.13 8.28
N MET A 158 -0.47 21.09 7.37
CA MET A 158 -0.50 21.80 6.09
C MET A 158 -1.65 21.32 5.20
N THR A 159 -1.87 20.01 5.11
CA THR A 159 -2.97 19.42 4.34
C THR A 159 -4.32 19.92 4.85
N THR A 160 -4.51 19.92 6.17
CA THR A 160 -5.74 20.43 6.79
C THR A 160 -5.92 21.92 6.53
N ALA A 161 -4.86 22.72 6.66
CA ALA A 161 -4.91 24.16 6.37
C ALA A 161 -5.35 24.43 4.93
N VAL A 162 -4.78 23.73 3.95
CA VAL A 162 -5.17 23.86 2.53
C VAL A 162 -6.58 23.33 2.30
N ALA A 163 -6.97 22.19 2.87
CA ALA A 163 -8.29 21.60 2.69
C ALA A 163 -9.43 22.50 3.20
N LEU A 164 -9.17 23.33 4.23
CA LEU A 164 -10.17 24.24 4.78
C LEU A 164 -10.37 25.51 3.94
N THR A 165 -9.52 25.78 2.95
CA THR A 165 -9.68 26.97 2.08
C THR A 165 -10.79 26.82 1.04
N ASP A 166 -11.12 25.57 0.66
CA ASP A 166 -12.04 25.28 -0.44
C ASP A 166 -12.75 23.94 -0.22
N GLN A 167 -14.08 23.93 -0.50
CA GLN A 167 -14.94 22.75 -0.33
C GLN A 167 -14.54 21.56 -1.23
N LYS A 168 -13.98 21.83 -2.43
CA LYS A 168 -13.51 20.78 -3.35
C LYS A 168 -12.29 20.07 -2.76
N SER A 169 -11.34 20.83 -2.23
CA SER A 169 -10.13 20.31 -1.57
C SER A 169 -10.48 19.51 -0.32
N LEU A 170 -11.48 19.96 0.46
CA LEU A 170 -11.96 19.21 1.63
C LEU A 170 -12.62 17.88 1.24
N ASN A 171 -13.45 17.88 0.22
CA ASN A 171 -14.07 16.65 -0.27
C ASN A 171 -13.02 15.68 -0.84
N ALA A 172 -12.06 16.20 -1.62
CA ALA A 172 -10.96 15.39 -2.14
C ALA A 172 -10.13 14.75 -1.03
N LEU A 173 -9.82 15.50 0.03
CA LEU A 173 -9.12 14.95 1.20
C LEU A 173 -9.91 13.80 1.84
N ARG A 174 -11.23 13.96 2.01
CA ARG A 174 -12.09 12.91 2.60
C ARG A 174 -12.07 11.62 1.79
N PHE A 175 -12.26 11.72 0.48
CA PHE A 175 -12.27 10.56 -0.41
C PHE A 175 -10.87 9.93 -0.52
N PHE A 176 -9.82 10.73 -0.70
CA PHE A 176 -8.45 10.22 -0.78
C PHE A 176 -8.03 9.53 0.52
N SER A 177 -8.35 10.12 1.68
CA SER A 177 -7.96 9.59 3.00
C SER A 177 -8.69 8.29 3.37
N ALA A 178 -9.83 8.00 2.76
CA ALA A 178 -10.55 6.75 3.01
C ALA A 178 -9.83 5.51 2.46
N GLY A 179 -8.98 5.68 1.46
CA GLY A 179 -8.21 4.61 0.83
C GLY A 179 -9.09 3.66 0.01
N SER A 180 -9.19 3.93 -1.30
CA SER A 180 -10.07 3.22 -2.22
C SER A 180 -9.32 2.58 -3.38
N VAL A 181 -9.80 1.43 -3.84
CA VAL A 181 -9.36 0.80 -5.10
C VAL A 181 -10.41 0.97 -6.21
N ALA A 182 -11.49 1.69 -5.95
CA ALA A 182 -12.57 1.92 -6.91
C ALA A 182 -12.31 3.16 -7.78
N GLY A 183 -12.87 3.17 -8.98
CA GLY A 183 -12.85 4.33 -9.87
C GLY A 183 -11.50 4.65 -10.52
N VAL A 184 -10.53 3.75 -10.44
CA VAL A 184 -9.19 3.91 -11.04
C VAL A 184 -9.10 3.05 -12.29
N GLY A 185 -8.81 3.67 -13.43
CA GLY A 185 -8.68 3.01 -14.72
C GLY A 185 -7.26 2.46 -14.97
N PHE A 186 -7.12 1.72 -16.05
CA PHE A 186 -5.82 1.16 -16.47
C PHE A 186 -4.79 2.22 -16.89
N ASP A 187 -5.23 3.41 -17.26
CA ASP A 187 -4.40 4.58 -17.52
C ASP A 187 -3.53 4.98 -16.31
N VAL A 188 -4.06 4.80 -15.09
CA VAL A 188 -3.33 4.99 -13.83
C VAL A 188 -2.64 3.71 -13.37
N ILE A 189 -3.30 2.54 -13.50
CA ILE A 189 -2.80 1.27 -12.98
C ILE A 189 -1.47 0.86 -13.65
N TRP A 190 -1.34 1.03 -14.97
CA TRP A 190 -0.13 0.63 -15.68
C TRP A 190 1.12 1.38 -15.23
N PRO A 191 1.14 2.73 -15.19
CA PRO A 191 2.29 3.46 -14.67
C PRO A 191 2.62 3.10 -13.21
N VAL A 192 1.60 3.03 -12.35
CA VAL A 192 1.77 2.66 -10.93
C VAL A 192 2.39 1.27 -10.79
N THR A 193 1.93 0.30 -11.59
CA THR A 193 2.50 -1.06 -11.62
C THR A 193 3.96 -1.05 -12.04
N GLY A 194 4.36 -0.17 -12.96
CA GLY A 194 5.77 0.00 -13.35
C GLY A 194 6.64 0.45 -12.17
N PHE A 195 6.22 1.46 -11.41
CA PHE A 195 6.95 1.92 -10.21
C PHE A 195 6.98 0.85 -9.11
N ILE A 196 5.87 0.13 -8.90
CA ILE A 196 5.81 -0.99 -7.96
C ILE A 196 6.77 -2.11 -8.41
N GLY A 197 6.83 -2.42 -9.72
CA GLY A 197 7.78 -3.39 -10.27
C GLY A 197 9.23 -3.05 -9.97
N VAL A 198 9.63 -1.79 -10.19
CA VAL A 198 10.97 -1.31 -9.82
C VAL A 198 11.19 -1.42 -8.32
N GLY A 199 10.21 -0.99 -7.50
CA GLY A 199 10.27 -1.12 -6.04
C GLY A 199 10.44 -2.58 -5.58
N LEU A 200 9.74 -3.53 -6.20
CA LEU A 200 9.89 -4.96 -5.93
C LEU A 200 11.28 -5.49 -6.31
N LEU A 201 11.82 -5.10 -7.45
CA LEU A 201 13.18 -5.49 -7.87
C LEU A 201 14.23 -4.99 -6.87
N LEU A 202 14.13 -3.73 -6.43
CA LEU A 202 14.99 -3.18 -5.38
C LEU A 202 14.80 -3.90 -4.06
N ALA A 203 13.56 -4.20 -3.67
CA ALA A 203 13.26 -4.97 -2.47
C ALA A 203 13.93 -6.34 -2.50
N LEU A 204 13.77 -7.09 -3.60
CA LEU A 204 14.37 -8.42 -3.75
C LEU A 204 15.89 -8.38 -3.72
N SER A 205 16.53 -7.37 -4.35
CA SER A 205 17.98 -7.19 -4.32
C SER A 205 18.53 -6.90 -2.92
N ALA A 206 17.70 -6.30 -2.05
CA ALA A 206 18.08 -5.90 -0.69
C ALA A 206 17.92 -7.02 0.36
N LEU A 207 17.23 -8.14 0.06
CA LEU A 207 16.93 -9.19 1.05
C LEU A 207 18.16 -9.80 1.71
N PRO A 208 19.27 -10.12 0.99
CA PRO A 208 20.44 -10.68 1.62
C PRO A 208 21.08 -9.74 2.64
N SER A 209 21.22 -8.45 2.28
CA SER A 209 21.79 -7.45 3.17
C SER A 209 20.84 -7.14 4.34
N LEU A 210 19.53 -7.17 4.15
CA LEU A 210 18.54 -6.96 5.20
C LEU A 210 18.59 -8.09 6.26
N ASN A 211 18.74 -9.34 5.84
CA ASN A 211 18.94 -10.46 6.76
C ASN A 211 20.20 -10.28 7.63
N LEU A 212 21.31 -9.82 7.03
CA LEU A 212 22.55 -9.55 7.78
C LEU A 212 22.41 -8.33 8.71
N LEU A 213 21.72 -7.28 8.27
CA LEU A 213 21.45 -6.12 9.12
C LEU A 213 20.67 -6.48 10.39
N ASN A 214 19.77 -7.46 10.34
CA ASN A 214 19.02 -7.90 11.51
C ASN A 214 19.88 -8.63 12.56
N LEU A 215 21.09 -9.08 12.21
CA LEU A 215 22.07 -9.62 13.16
C LEU A 215 22.84 -8.53 13.93
N GLY A 216 22.68 -7.27 13.53
CA GLY A 216 23.36 -6.11 14.10
C GLY A 216 24.28 -5.43 13.08
N ASP A 217 24.41 -4.10 13.21
CA ASP A 217 25.17 -3.28 12.25
C ASP A 217 26.66 -3.66 12.22
N ASP A 218 27.25 -3.97 13.37
CA ASP A 218 28.65 -4.32 13.46
C ASP A 218 28.92 -5.70 12.84
N VAL A 219 28.03 -6.66 13.06
CA VAL A 219 28.10 -7.98 12.43
C VAL A 219 27.94 -7.86 10.92
N ALA A 220 26.93 -7.10 10.46
CA ALA A 220 26.71 -6.89 9.03
C ALA A 220 27.92 -6.22 8.36
N ARG A 221 28.53 -5.24 9.02
CA ARG A 221 29.74 -4.55 8.53
C ARG A 221 30.93 -5.51 8.45
N GLY A 222 31.12 -6.36 9.47
CA GLY A 222 32.16 -7.40 9.48
C GLY A 222 31.99 -8.43 8.36
N LEU A 223 30.75 -8.66 7.91
CA LEU A 223 30.41 -9.52 6.77
C LEU A 223 30.41 -8.80 5.42
N GLY A 224 30.92 -7.56 5.35
CA GLY A 224 31.11 -6.81 4.10
C GLY A 224 29.87 -6.03 3.61
N VAL A 225 28.82 -5.91 4.42
CA VAL A 225 27.63 -5.15 4.00
C VAL A 225 27.89 -3.65 4.11
N ASN A 226 27.69 -2.91 3.03
CA ASN A 226 27.61 -1.46 3.07
C ASN A 226 26.23 -1.03 3.63
N ILE A 227 26.24 -0.68 4.92
CA ILE A 227 25.00 -0.37 5.67
C ILE A 227 24.28 0.85 5.07
N VAL A 228 25.01 1.89 4.68
CA VAL A 228 24.43 3.12 4.12
C VAL A 228 23.73 2.84 2.80
N LEU A 229 24.39 2.12 1.90
CA LEU A 229 23.82 1.73 0.62
C LEU A 229 22.61 0.80 0.79
N SER A 230 22.73 -0.20 1.67
CA SER A 230 21.61 -1.14 1.92
C SER A 230 20.37 -0.42 2.45
N ARG A 231 20.54 0.50 3.41
CA ARG A 231 19.43 1.32 3.93
C ARG A 231 18.86 2.26 2.87
N ALA A 232 19.72 2.91 2.08
CA ALA A 232 19.26 3.78 0.99
C ALA A 232 18.41 3.01 -0.03
N VAL A 233 18.89 1.85 -0.51
CA VAL A 233 18.14 0.98 -1.43
C VAL A 233 16.80 0.54 -0.82
N GLY A 234 16.81 0.14 0.46
CA GLY A 234 15.58 -0.26 1.16
C GLY A 234 14.55 0.86 1.28
N ILE A 235 15.00 2.06 1.63
CA ILE A 235 14.11 3.23 1.76
C ILE A 235 13.55 3.64 0.40
N VAL A 236 14.37 3.64 -0.65
CA VAL A 236 13.90 3.88 -2.02
C VAL A 236 12.87 2.83 -2.43
N ALA A 237 13.13 1.56 -2.15
CA ALA A 237 12.17 0.48 -2.42
C ALA A 237 10.84 0.71 -1.69
N ILE A 238 10.87 0.99 -0.37
CA ILE A 238 9.67 1.27 0.43
C ILE A 238 8.93 2.49 -0.10
N THR A 239 9.64 3.57 -0.43
CA THR A 239 9.05 4.80 -0.96
C THR A 239 8.36 4.57 -2.31
N LEU A 240 8.99 3.80 -3.21
CA LEU A 240 8.38 3.42 -4.49
C LEU A 240 7.13 2.55 -4.28
N LEU A 241 7.22 1.53 -3.43
CA LEU A 241 6.12 0.61 -3.17
C LEU A 241 4.95 1.31 -2.49
N ALA A 242 5.19 1.94 -1.34
CA ALA A 242 4.15 2.61 -0.58
C ALA A 242 3.66 3.89 -1.29
N GLY A 243 4.57 4.66 -1.90
CA GLY A 243 4.23 5.88 -2.61
C GLY A 243 3.36 5.63 -3.83
N ALA A 244 3.69 4.63 -4.65
CA ALA A 244 2.89 4.28 -5.81
C ALA A 244 1.52 3.69 -5.42
N ALA A 245 1.47 2.83 -4.41
CA ALA A 245 0.21 2.30 -3.89
C ALA A 245 -0.67 3.41 -3.31
N THR A 246 -0.11 4.31 -2.49
CA THR A 246 -0.83 5.44 -1.91
C THR A 246 -1.29 6.44 -2.96
N ALA A 247 -0.49 6.68 -4.01
CA ALA A 247 -0.88 7.57 -5.10
C ALA A 247 -2.12 7.07 -5.85
N ALA A 248 -2.24 5.75 -6.06
CA ALA A 248 -3.36 5.16 -6.77
C ALA A 248 -4.59 4.90 -5.89
N CYS A 249 -4.38 4.48 -4.65
CA CYS A 249 -5.47 4.01 -3.76
C CYS A 249 -5.75 4.96 -2.60
N GLY A 250 -4.97 6.02 -2.41
CA GLY A 250 -4.94 6.74 -1.14
C GLY A 250 -4.22 5.94 -0.04
N PRO A 251 -4.07 6.53 1.16
CA PRO A 251 -3.40 5.90 2.28
C PRO A 251 -4.20 4.72 2.84
N ILE A 252 -3.60 3.54 2.90
CA ILE A 252 -4.16 2.34 3.53
C ILE A 252 -3.28 1.97 4.73
N ALA A 253 -3.74 2.29 5.92
CA ALA A 253 -3.02 2.02 7.17
C ALA A 253 -3.19 0.56 7.61
N PHE A 254 -2.30 0.10 8.51
CA PHE A 254 -2.31 -1.22 9.14
C PHE A 254 -2.07 -2.43 8.22
N LEU A 255 -2.29 -2.33 6.91
CA LEU A 255 -2.14 -3.48 6.01
C LEU A 255 -0.72 -4.05 6.07
N GLY A 256 0.28 -3.20 5.84
CA GLY A 256 1.69 -3.60 5.87
C GLY A 256 2.13 -4.16 7.22
N LEU A 257 1.67 -3.52 8.30
CA LEU A 257 1.96 -3.94 9.67
C LEU A 257 1.40 -5.33 9.97
N MET A 258 0.12 -5.54 9.72
CA MET A 258 -0.58 -6.80 10.00
C MET A 258 -0.01 -7.94 9.16
N VAL A 259 0.16 -7.70 7.86
CA VAL A 259 0.62 -8.69 6.90
C VAL A 259 2.04 -9.16 7.19
N ALA A 260 2.97 -8.25 7.47
CA ALA A 260 4.34 -8.59 7.80
C ALA A 260 4.42 -9.45 9.09
N HIS A 261 3.55 -9.17 10.06
CA HIS A 261 3.48 -9.96 11.29
C HIS A 261 2.97 -11.38 11.03
N VAL A 262 1.89 -11.53 10.26
CA VAL A 262 1.34 -12.84 9.87
C VAL A 262 2.35 -13.62 9.03
N ALA A 263 2.99 -12.98 8.05
CA ALA A 263 4.02 -13.60 7.23
C ALA A 263 5.19 -14.14 8.08
N ARG A 264 5.67 -13.34 9.04
CA ARG A 264 6.75 -13.76 9.96
C ARG A 264 6.36 -14.94 10.85
N TYR A 265 5.08 -15.01 11.25
CA TYR A 265 4.57 -16.16 11.98
C TYR A 265 4.60 -17.44 11.13
N MET A 266 4.33 -17.34 9.82
CA MET A 266 4.29 -18.48 8.90
C MET A 266 5.67 -18.93 8.42
N THR A 267 6.60 -18.00 8.18
CA THR A 267 7.88 -18.26 7.50
C THR A 267 9.10 -18.12 8.39
N GLY A 268 8.95 -17.59 9.61
CA GLY A 268 10.07 -17.21 10.46
C GLY A 268 10.71 -15.88 10.06
N PRO A 269 11.95 -15.61 10.51
CA PRO A 269 12.59 -14.30 10.38
C PRO A 269 13.33 -14.08 9.04
N ASP A 270 13.47 -15.10 8.18
CA ASP A 270 14.22 -14.97 6.92
C ASP A 270 13.41 -14.16 5.89
N TYR A 271 13.91 -12.98 5.52
CA TYR A 271 13.27 -12.08 4.57
C TYR A 271 13.13 -12.65 3.16
N ARG A 272 13.91 -13.66 2.76
CA ARG A 272 13.78 -14.34 1.48
C ARG A 272 12.41 -15.03 1.34
N TRP A 273 11.87 -15.52 2.43
CA TRP A 273 10.54 -16.11 2.50
C TRP A 273 9.48 -15.12 2.98
N LEU A 274 9.83 -14.31 3.98
CA LEU A 274 8.91 -13.36 4.59
C LEU A 274 8.34 -12.37 3.57
N VAL A 275 9.18 -11.79 2.70
CA VAL A 275 8.77 -10.76 1.73
C VAL A 275 7.81 -11.31 0.66
N PRO A 276 8.05 -12.45 -0.01
CA PRO A 276 7.06 -13.02 -0.94
C PRO A 276 5.73 -13.37 -0.27
N TYR A 277 5.76 -13.92 0.95
CA TYR A 277 4.54 -14.21 1.72
C TYR A 277 3.80 -12.93 2.11
N ALA A 278 4.52 -11.89 2.55
CA ALA A 278 3.92 -10.59 2.87
C ALA A 278 3.25 -9.96 1.65
N GLY A 279 3.86 -10.02 0.48
CA GLY A 279 3.26 -9.54 -0.76
C GLY A 279 1.95 -10.26 -1.09
N LEU A 280 1.95 -11.59 -1.11
CA LEU A 280 0.75 -12.38 -1.41
C LEU A 280 -0.36 -12.19 -0.37
N LEU A 281 -0.02 -12.18 0.92
CA LEU A 281 -0.98 -11.93 2.00
C LEU A 281 -1.56 -10.52 1.89
N GLY A 282 -0.74 -9.51 1.53
CA GLY A 282 -1.19 -8.15 1.30
C GLY A 282 -2.25 -8.07 0.20
N ALA A 283 -2.01 -8.74 -0.92
CA ALA A 283 -2.96 -8.83 -2.02
C ALA A 283 -4.27 -9.52 -1.59
N VAL A 284 -4.16 -10.67 -0.91
CA VAL A 284 -5.33 -11.43 -0.44
C VAL A 284 -6.17 -10.60 0.54
N ILE A 285 -5.53 -9.98 1.52
CA ILE A 285 -6.24 -9.23 2.57
C ILE A 285 -6.88 -7.97 2.00
N LEU A 286 -6.16 -7.20 1.17
CA LEU A 286 -6.73 -5.98 0.59
C LEU A 286 -7.92 -6.31 -0.32
N LEU A 287 -7.79 -7.34 -1.14
CA LEU A 287 -8.87 -7.78 -2.03
C LEU A 287 -10.07 -8.34 -1.25
N ALA A 288 -9.83 -9.10 -0.17
CA ALA A 288 -10.89 -9.58 0.71
C ALA A 288 -11.61 -8.42 1.43
N CYS A 289 -10.87 -7.42 1.92
CA CYS A 289 -11.44 -6.22 2.53
C CYS A 289 -12.27 -5.40 1.53
N ASP A 290 -11.84 -5.35 0.28
CA ASP A 290 -12.59 -4.71 -0.79
C ASP A 290 -13.92 -5.45 -1.09
N ILE A 291 -13.91 -6.79 -1.12
CA ILE A 291 -15.12 -7.61 -1.26
C ILE A 291 -16.08 -7.37 -0.07
N VAL A 292 -15.55 -7.39 1.15
CA VAL A 292 -16.35 -7.15 2.37
C VAL A 292 -16.96 -5.74 2.33
N GLY A 293 -16.20 -4.72 1.95
CA GLY A 293 -16.70 -3.34 1.83
C GLY A 293 -17.87 -3.21 0.87
N ARG A 294 -17.88 -3.97 -0.23
CA ARG A 294 -18.98 -4.03 -1.20
C ARG A 294 -20.22 -4.77 -0.70
N LEU A 295 -20.09 -5.63 0.33
CA LEU A 295 -21.19 -6.46 0.85
C LEU A 295 -21.90 -5.84 2.05
N VAL A 296 -21.16 -5.14 2.93
CA VAL A 296 -21.64 -4.73 4.26
C VAL A 296 -22.59 -3.53 4.21
N VAL A 297 -22.42 -2.59 3.28
CA VAL A 297 -23.14 -1.30 3.28
C VAL A 297 -23.94 -1.12 1.99
N ARG A 298 -24.64 -2.14 1.53
CA ARG A 298 -25.48 -2.05 0.31
C ARG A 298 -26.67 -1.09 0.51
N PRO A 299 -27.00 -0.24 -0.49
CA PRO A 299 -26.47 -0.14 -1.86
C PRO A 299 -25.18 0.68 -1.98
N GLY A 300 -24.68 1.29 -0.92
CA GLY A 300 -23.38 1.96 -0.89
C GLY A 300 -22.22 0.95 -0.82
N GLU A 301 -21.01 1.48 -0.78
CA GLU A 301 -19.79 0.70 -0.61
C GLU A 301 -18.96 1.31 0.53
N LEU A 302 -18.29 0.46 1.31
CA LEU A 302 -17.31 0.89 2.30
C LEU A 302 -15.91 0.71 1.70
N GLU A 303 -15.11 1.77 1.76
CA GLU A 303 -13.78 1.75 1.19
C GLU A 303 -12.89 0.71 1.87
N PRO A 304 -12.07 -0.05 1.10
CA PRO A 304 -11.24 -1.12 1.65
C PRO A 304 -10.24 -0.62 2.69
N GLY A 305 -9.75 0.62 2.59
CA GLY A 305 -8.88 1.21 3.61
C GLY A 305 -9.54 1.31 4.98
N VAL A 306 -10.84 1.64 5.02
CA VAL A 306 -11.63 1.66 6.26
C VAL A 306 -11.81 0.25 6.82
N VAL A 307 -12.11 -0.74 5.96
CA VAL A 307 -12.27 -2.15 6.38
C VAL A 307 -10.96 -2.70 6.95
N VAL A 308 -9.83 -2.43 6.27
CA VAL A 308 -8.49 -2.81 6.76
C VAL A 308 -8.21 -2.18 8.12
N ALA A 309 -8.55 -0.90 8.33
CA ALA A 309 -8.34 -0.22 9.61
C ALA A 309 -9.22 -0.82 10.73
N LEU A 310 -10.48 -1.14 10.44
CA LEU A 310 -11.40 -1.77 11.39
C LEU A 310 -10.94 -3.17 11.84
N ILE A 311 -10.25 -3.92 10.99
CA ILE A 311 -9.69 -5.23 11.33
C ILE A 311 -8.30 -5.07 11.94
N GLY A 312 -7.48 -4.21 11.37
CA GLY A 312 -6.07 -4.05 11.73
C GLY A 312 -5.86 -3.42 13.11
N ALA A 313 -6.68 -2.42 13.49
CA ALA A 313 -6.54 -1.78 14.79
C ALA A 313 -6.85 -2.72 15.97
N PRO A 314 -7.94 -3.51 15.98
CA PRO A 314 -8.16 -4.54 17.01
C PRO A 314 -7.10 -5.65 16.98
N PHE A 315 -6.68 -6.10 15.79
CA PHE A 315 -5.60 -7.08 15.66
C PHE A 315 -4.33 -6.58 16.36
N PHE A 316 -3.96 -5.33 16.10
CA PHE A 316 -2.79 -4.71 16.71
C PHE A 316 -2.96 -4.55 18.23
N ALA A 317 -4.12 -4.10 18.70
CA ALA A 317 -4.41 -3.98 20.15
C ALA A 317 -4.24 -5.31 20.88
N VAL A 318 -4.75 -6.42 20.30
CA VAL A 318 -4.59 -7.77 20.86
C VAL A 318 -3.13 -8.21 20.84
N LEU A 319 -2.38 -7.86 19.79
CA LEU A 319 -0.97 -8.19 19.68
C LEU A 319 -0.15 -7.51 20.78
N VAL A 320 -0.38 -6.22 21.01
CA VAL A 320 0.25 -5.44 22.09
C VAL A 320 -0.11 -6.02 23.46
N TRP A 321 -1.39 -6.28 23.68
CA TRP A 321 -1.86 -6.81 24.96
C TRP A 321 -1.26 -8.17 25.31
N ARG A 322 -1.11 -9.04 24.33
CA ARG A 322 -0.52 -10.37 24.55
C ARG A 322 1.02 -10.38 24.67
N GLY A 323 1.67 -9.25 24.48
CA GLY A 323 3.15 -9.14 24.55
C GLY A 323 3.90 -10.05 23.57
N LYS A 324 3.22 -10.60 22.55
CA LYS A 324 3.78 -11.56 21.59
C LYS A 324 4.43 -10.87 20.40
N PHE A 325 5.30 -9.90 20.65
CA PHE A 325 6.17 -9.40 19.60
C PHE A 325 7.30 -10.41 19.38
N LYS A 326 7.25 -11.21 18.31
CA LYS A 326 8.46 -11.84 17.84
C LYS A 326 9.34 -10.70 17.33
N SER A 327 10.51 -10.51 17.97
CA SER A 327 11.50 -9.52 17.57
C SER A 327 11.77 -9.62 16.06
N ALA A 328 11.84 -8.47 15.43
CA ALA A 328 12.25 -8.36 14.03
C ALA A 328 13.72 -8.74 13.91
#